data_d32781f09a571f61307ee1193b821b86
#
_entry.id   d32781f09a571f61307ee1193b821b86
#
_cell.length_a   1.000
_cell.length_b   1.000
_cell.length_c   1.000
_cell.angle_alpha   90.00
_cell.angle_beta   90.00
_cell.angle_gamma   90.00
#
_symmetry.space_group_name_H-M   'P 1'
#
loop_
_entity.id
_entity.type
_entity.pdbx_description
1 polymer ?
#
loop_
_entity_poly.entity_id
_entity_poly.type
_entity_poly.pdbx_seq_one_letter_code
_entity_poly.pdbx_strand_id
1 'polypeptide(L)'
;HVTDNTTDAMAMLLKLPRWILKIVMGVLFYLDKRGKVPYDLIKEDPNYATVFLTNLGSIGLKAGYHHLSNWGTCSIFVVLGEKYTAPVYDEAGNVEMREFMDVGITLDERIADGFYYSKTIKILKHLLQNPQLLEQDITEAVSL
;
A
#
# COMPACT_ATOMS: atom_id res chain seq x y z
N HIS A 1 -13.76 -19.86 6.16
CA HIS A 1 -13.38 -18.82 7.15
C HIS A 1 -11.89 -18.99 7.43
N VAL A 2 -11.07 -18.17 6.85
CA VAL A 2 -9.68 -18.02 7.29
C VAL A 2 -9.76 -17.23 8.59
N THR A 3 -9.53 -17.87 9.72
CA THR A 3 -9.39 -17.20 11.02
C THR A 3 -8.08 -16.41 10.96
N ASP A 4 -8.20 -15.11 10.94
CA ASP A 4 -7.06 -14.19 10.99
C ASP A 4 -6.67 -14.02 12.47
N ASN A 5 -5.50 -14.56 12.84
CA ASN A 5 -4.98 -14.49 14.21
C ASN A 5 -4.89 -13.04 14.74
N THR A 6 -4.69 -12.07 13.84
CA THR A 6 -4.66 -10.63 14.19
C THR A 6 -6.05 -10.16 14.63
N THR A 7 -7.09 -10.56 13.92
CA THR A 7 -8.49 -10.24 14.26
C THR A 7 -8.89 -10.87 15.59
N ASP A 8 -8.50 -12.12 15.85
CA ASP A 8 -8.79 -12.80 17.11
C ASP A 8 -8.05 -12.17 18.30
N ALA A 9 -6.77 -11.81 18.13
CA ALA A 9 -6.00 -11.09 19.13
C ALA A 9 -6.62 -9.72 19.46
N MET A 10 -7.06 -8.98 18.42
CA MET A 10 -7.76 -7.71 18.58
C MET A 10 -9.08 -7.88 19.32
N ALA A 11 -9.86 -8.90 18.98
CA ALA A 11 -11.13 -9.21 19.65
C ALA A 11 -10.93 -9.58 21.14
N MET A 12 -9.84 -10.25 21.48
CA MET A 12 -9.48 -10.53 22.89
C MET A 12 -9.09 -9.25 23.63
N LEU A 13 -8.30 -8.37 23.03
CA LEU A 13 -7.91 -7.08 23.61
C LEU A 13 -9.13 -6.19 23.88
N LEU A 14 -10.11 -6.17 23.00
CA LEU A 14 -11.33 -5.37 23.15
C LEU A 14 -12.24 -5.83 24.30
N LYS A 15 -12.05 -7.05 24.83
CA LYS A 15 -12.76 -7.54 26.03
C LYS A 15 -12.18 -6.98 27.34
N LEU A 16 -10.99 -6.38 27.29
CA LEU A 16 -10.34 -5.82 28.48
C LEU A 16 -11.00 -4.50 28.91
N PRO A 17 -11.02 -4.20 30.23
CA PRO A 17 -11.41 -2.89 30.72
C PRO A 17 -10.56 -1.78 30.09
N ARG A 18 -11.16 -0.63 29.79
CA ARG A 18 -10.51 0.48 29.07
C ARG A 18 -9.17 0.93 29.67
N TRP A 19 -9.03 0.89 30.98
CA TRP A 19 -7.78 1.30 31.63
C TRP A 19 -6.65 0.31 31.40
N ILE A 20 -6.93 -1.00 31.40
CA ILE A 20 -5.99 -2.05 31.04
C ILE A 20 -5.62 -1.94 29.57
N LEU A 21 -6.62 -1.78 28.70
CA LEU A 21 -6.40 -1.61 27.27
C LEU A 21 -5.46 -0.42 26.96
N LYS A 22 -5.64 0.72 27.63
CA LYS A 22 -4.75 1.88 27.48
C LYS A 22 -3.29 1.56 27.85
N ILE A 23 -3.08 0.81 28.93
CA ILE A 23 -1.73 0.42 29.36
C ILE A 23 -1.10 -0.52 28.33
N VAL A 24 -1.84 -1.57 27.94
CA VAL A 24 -1.37 -2.55 26.95
C VAL A 24 -1.03 -1.88 25.62
N MET A 25 -1.92 -1.06 25.09
CA MET A 25 -1.69 -0.31 23.87
C MET A 25 -0.50 0.66 23.99
N GLY A 26 -0.38 1.34 25.14
CA GLY A 26 0.77 2.23 25.40
C GLY A 26 2.11 1.49 25.37
N VAL A 27 2.16 0.29 25.96
CA VAL A 27 3.35 -0.56 25.92
C VAL A 27 3.63 -1.06 24.49
N LEU A 28 2.60 -1.50 23.77
CA LEU A 28 2.75 -1.96 22.38
C LEU A 28 3.27 -0.84 21.48
N PHE A 29 2.70 0.37 21.53
CA PHE A 29 3.20 1.52 20.77
C PHE A 29 4.61 1.93 21.16
N TYR A 30 4.97 1.80 22.44
CA TYR A 30 6.34 2.07 22.88
C TYR A 30 7.32 1.04 22.29
N LEU A 31 6.95 -0.24 22.29
CA LEU A 31 7.74 -1.31 21.70
C LEU A 31 7.86 -1.16 20.19
N ASP A 32 6.77 -0.78 19.52
CA ASP A 32 6.74 -0.52 18.08
C ASP A 32 7.72 0.57 17.67
N LYS A 33 7.67 1.71 18.33
CA LYS A 33 8.64 2.82 18.11
C LYS A 33 10.12 2.42 18.34
N ARG A 34 10.36 1.36 19.08
CA ARG A 34 11.70 0.82 19.36
C ARG A 34 12.07 -0.38 18.47
N GLY A 35 11.16 -0.81 17.57
CA GLY A 35 11.33 -2.02 16.77
C GLY A 35 11.45 -3.29 17.62
N LYS A 36 10.80 -3.35 18.78
CA LYS A 36 10.90 -4.44 19.77
C LYS A 36 9.59 -5.18 19.98
N VAL A 37 8.62 -5.02 19.09
CA VAL A 37 7.37 -5.82 19.16
C VAL A 37 7.72 -7.28 18.90
N PRO A 38 7.21 -8.23 19.71
CA PRO A 38 7.43 -9.66 19.49
C PRO A 38 6.98 -10.07 18.09
N TYR A 39 7.84 -10.80 17.38
CA TYR A 39 7.60 -11.21 15.99
C TYR A 39 6.27 -11.97 15.81
N ASP A 40 5.89 -12.83 16.78
CA ASP A 40 4.64 -13.57 16.73
C ASP A 40 3.37 -12.70 16.71
N LEU A 41 3.45 -11.47 17.20
CA LEU A 41 2.33 -10.52 17.16
C LEU A 41 2.23 -9.76 15.83
N ILE A 42 3.32 -9.67 15.06
CA ILE A 42 3.41 -8.82 13.87
C ILE A 42 3.55 -9.60 12.56
N LYS A 43 3.89 -10.89 12.61
CA LYS A 43 4.18 -11.71 11.41
C LYS A 43 3.03 -11.78 10.41
N GLU A 44 1.79 -11.64 10.88
CA GLU A 44 0.58 -11.65 10.05
C GLU A 44 -0.08 -10.26 9.94
N ASP A 45 0.49 -9.25 10.59
CA ASP A 45 -0.05 -7.89 10.56
C ASP A 45 0.41 -7.17 9.28
N PRO A 46 -0.52 -6.82 8.36
CA PRO A 46 -0.18 -6.16 7.11
C PRO A 46 0.44 -4.76 7.31
N ASN A 47 0.30 -4.14 8.48
CA ASN A 47 0.95 -2.88 8.79
C ASN A 47 2.48 -2.97 8.88
N TYR A 48 3.03 -4.19 8.96
CA TYR A 48 4.48 -4.43 8.90
C TYR A 48 4.98 -4.85 7.51
N ALA A 49 4.12 -4.90 6.51
CA ALA A 49 4.52 -5.06 5.12
C ALA A 49 5.19 -3.79 4.58
N THR A 50 6.09 -3.94 3.60
CA THR A 50 6.72 -2.80 2.91
C THR A 50 5.69 -2.00 2.10
N VAL A 51 4.76 -2.71 1.45
CA VAL A 51 3.70 -2.14 0.62
C VAL A 51 2.39 -2.81 1.00
N PHE A 52 1.36 -2.03 1.25
CA PHE A 52 -0.01 -2.51 1.39
C PHE A 52 -0.75 -2.27 0.08
N LEU A 53 -1.24 -3.33 -0.53
CA LEU A 53 -2.01 -3.27 -1.76
C LEU A 53 -3.47 -3.67 -1.50
N THR A 54 -4.40 -2.80 -1.87
CA THR A 54 -5.84 -3.10 -1.80
C THR A 54 -6.50 -2.91 -3.16
N ASN A 55 -7.51 -3.73 -3.47
CA ASN A 55 -8.27 -3.68 -4.71
C ASN A 55 -9.73 -3.28 -4.42
N LEU A 56 -10.01 -2.00 -4.48
CA LEU A 56 -11.37 -1.45 -4.34
C LEU A 56 -12.20 -1.67 -5.62
N GLY A 57 -11.56 -1.83 -6.78
CA GLY A 57 -12.24 -2.13 -8.02
C GLY A 57 -13.00 -3.46 -7.98
N SER A 58 -12.57 -4.42 -7.15
CA SER A 58 -13.28 -5.69 -6.96
C SER A 58 -14.67 -5.54 -6.34
N ILE A 59 -14.95 -4.42 -5.70
CA ILE A 59 -16.24 -4.05 -5.09
C ILE A 59 -16.89 -2.83 -5.78
N GLY A 60 -16.41 -2.46 -6.99
CA GLY A 60 -16.98 -1.39 -7.80
C GLY A 60 -16.69 0.02 -7.29
N LEU A 61 -15.56 0.23 -6.59
CA LEU A 61 -15.16 1.54 -6.10
C LEU A 61 -13.97 2.09 -6.89
N LYS A 62 -13.95 3.41 -7.05
CA LYS A 62 -12.81 4.13 -7.63
C LYS A 62 -11.60 4.09 -6.71
N ALA A 63 -10.42 4.33 -7.27
CA ALA A 63 -9.23 4.50 -6.48
C ALA A 63 -9.36 5.73 -5.56
N GLY A 64 -8.84 5.58 -4.35
CA GLY A 64 -8.80 6.66 -3.34
C GLY A 64 -7.43 6.69 -2.67
N TYR A 65 -7.27 7.63 -1.75
CA TYR A 65 -6.08 7.71 -0.91
C TYR A 65 -6.39 7.18 0.48
N HIS A 66 -5.45 6.46 1.06
CA HIS A 66 -5.59 5.88 2.38
C HIS A 66 -4.60 6.51 3.36
N HIS A 67 -4.97 6.55 4.64
CA HIS A 67 -4.04 6.95 5.69
C HIS A 67 -3.00 5.86 5.92
N LEU A 68 -1.74 6.28 6.09
CA LEU A 68 -0.72 5.41 6.67
C LEU A 68 -0.95 5.29 8.17
N SER A 69 -0.77 4.09 8.70
CA SER A 69 -0.89 3.82 10.12
C SER A 69 0.30 4.41 10.89
N ASN A 70 0.05 4.86 12.14
CA ASN A 70 1.14 5.17 13.08
C ASN A 70 1.66 3.92 13.80
N TRP A 71 1.09 2.76 13.51
CA TRP A 71 1.48 1.43 13.96
C TRP A 71 2.12 0.68 12.80
N GLY A 72 3.27 0.02 13.08
CA GLY A 72 3.99 -0.77 12.07
C GLY A 72 4.94 0.04 11.21
N THR A 73 5.38 -0.57 10.13
CA THR A 73 6.43 -0.06 9.22
C THR A 73 5.94 0.17 7.79
N CYS A 74 4.65 -0.06 7.50
CA CYS A 74 4.11 0.13 6.16
C CYS A 74 4.19 1.60 5.74
N SER A 75 4.99 1.87 4.72
CA SER A 75 5.29 3.22 4.23
C SER A 75 4.67 3.53 2.87
N ILE A 76 4.12 2.52 2.20
CA ILE A 76 3.50 2.65 0.89
C ILE A 76 2.14 1.97 0.90
N PHE A 77 1.09 2.73 0.58
CA PHE A 77 -0.25 2.19 0.45
C PHE A 77 -0.75 2.41 -0.99
N VAL A 78 -1.12 1.32 -1.67
CA VAL A 78 -1.57 1.34 -3.06
C VAL A 78 -3.02 0.88 -3.12
N VAL A 79 -3.85 1.67 -3.80
CA VAL A 79 -5.28 1.40 -3.99
C VAL A 79 -5.57 1.26 -5.47
N LEU A 80 -5.99 0.08 -5.90
CA LEU A 80 -6.48 -0.15 -7.25
C LEU A 80 -7.97 0.16 -7.32
N GLY A 81 -8.37 1.03 -8.25
CA GLY A 81 -9.76 1.37 -8.52
C GLY A 81 -10.44 0.42 -9.50
N GLU A 82 -11.71 0.66 -9.75
CA GLU A 82 -12.46 -0.03 -10.80
C GLU A 82 -11.92 0.31 -12.18
N LYS A 83 -12.11 -0.62 -13.12
CA LYS A 83 -11.85 -0.36 -14.54
C LYS A 83 -12.98 0.49 -15.13
N TYR A 84 -12.60 1.41 -15.99
CA TYR A 84 -13.55 2.22 -16.76
C TYR A 84 -13.03 2.44 -18.18
N THR A 85 -13.94 2.75 -19.10
CA THR A 85 -13.59 3.06 -20.47
C THR A 85 -13.68 4.56 -20.69
N ALA A 86 -12.64 5.13 -21.33
CA ALA A 86 -12.58 6.56 -21.63
C ALA A 86 -12.02 6.80 -23.05
N PRO A 87 -12.43 7.91 -23.70
CA PRO A 87 -11.89 8.28 -24.99
C PRO A 87 -10.44 8.76 -24.89
N VAL A 88 -9.60 8.30 -25.80
CA VAL A 88 -8.24 8.79 -26.01
C VAL A 88 -8.16 9.40 -27.40
N TYR A 89 -7.63 10.61 -27.50
CA TYR A 89 -7.41 11.31 -28.75
C TYR A 89 -5.99 11.05 -29.25
N ASP A 90 -5.86 10.69 -30.53
CA ASP A 90 -4.55 10.64 -31.20
C ASP A 90 -4.12 12.03 -31.67
N GLU A 91 -2.89 12.15 -32.18
CA GLU A 91 -2.35 13.42 -32.70
C GLU A 91 -3.15 13.97 -33.90
N ALA A 92 -3.87 13.13 -34.62
CA ALA A 92 -4.74 13.50 -35.74
C ALA A 92 -6.16 13.87 -35.32
N GLY A 93 -6.50 13.75 -34.02
CA GLY A 93 -7.81 14.06 -33.46
C GLY A 93 -8.83 12.93 -33.56
N ASN A 94 -8.42 11.70 -33.95
CA ASN A 94 -9.30 10.54 -33.91
C ASN A 94 -9.50 10.07 -32.47
N VAL A 95 -10.67 9.48 -32.21
CA VAL A 95 -11.04 8.99 -30.88
C VAL A 95 -10.98 7.48 -30.83
N GLU A 96 -10.24 6.94 -29.86
CA GLU A 96 -10.21 5.53 -29.53
C GLU A 96 -10.70 5.32 -28.09
N MET A 97 -11.62 4.37 -27.89
CA MET A 97 -12.07 4.01 -26.55
C MET A 97 -11.11 2.99 -25.93
N ARG A 98 -10.49 3.37 -24.78
CA ARG A 98 -9.53 2.50 -24.06
C ARG A 98 -9.99 2.22 -22.65
N GLU A 99 -9.59 1.05 -22.12
CA GLU A 99 -9.77 0.71 -20.72
C GLU A 99 -8.69 1.38 -19.86
N PHE A 100 -9.13 1.93 -18.74
CA PHE A 100 -8.28 2.54 -17.72
C PHE A 100 -8.60 1.98 -16.36
N MET A 101 -7.62 2.11 -15.46
CA MET A 101 -7.76 1.86 -14.04
C MET A 101 -6.94 2.90 -13.29
N ASP A 102 -7.58 3.61 -12.38
CA ASP A 102 -6.88 4.55 -11.53
C ASP A 102 -6.15 3.81 -10.40
N VAL A 103 -4.97 4.30 -10.05
CA VAL A 103 -4.16 3.79 -8.95
C VAL A 103 -3.85 4.93 -8.01
N GLY A 104 -4.39 4.87 -6.79
CA GLY A 104 -4.07 5.80 -5.71
C GLY A 104 -2.84 5.31 -4.95
N ILE A 105 -1.82 6.15 -4.78
CA ILE A 105 -0.61 5.81 -4.04
C ILE A 105 -0.42 6.82 -2.92
N THR A 106 -0.34 6.33 -1.69
CA THR A 106 0.02 7.12 -0.50
C THR A 106 1.41 6.70 -0.04
N LEU A 107 2.30 7.67 0.14
CA LEU A 107 3.71 7.47 0.45
C LEU A 107 4.07 8.21 1.74
N ASP A 108 4.99 7.64 2.51
CA ASP A 108 5.49 8.26 3.75
C ASP A 108 6.69 9.17 3.45
N GLU A 109 6.45 10.47 3.46
CA GLU A 109 7.50 11.49 3.21
C GLU A 109 8.57 11.55 4.30
N ARG A 110 8.41 10.85 5.42
CA ARG A 110 9.47 10.69 6.44
C ARG A 110 10.63 9.84 5.93
N ILE A 111 10.41 9.01 4.90
CA ILE A 111 11.41 8.11 4.31
C ILE A 111 12.13 8.79 3.15
N ALA A 112 11.37 9.46 2.27
CA ALA A 112 11.91 10.16 1.11
C ALA A 112 10.96 11.28 0.69
N ASP A 113 11.50 12.32 0.11
CA ASP A 113 10.72 13.47 -0.36
C ASP A 113 9.97 13.21 -1.68
N GLY A 114 9.09 14.14 -2.04
CA GLY A 114 8.29 14.06 -3.25
C GLY A 114 9.15 14.05 -4.53
N PHE A 115 10.36 14.64 -4.51
CA PHE A 115 11.26 14.61 -5.66
C PHE A 115 11.81 13.19 -5.91
N TYR A 116 12.21 12.50 -4.86
CA TYR A 116 12.63 11.10 -4.95
C TYR A 116 11.49 10.20 -5.45
N TYR A 117 10.31 10.34 -4.86
CA TYR A 117 9.14 9.56 -5.26
C TYR A 117 8.69 9.84 -6.69
N SER A 118 8.83 11.07 -7.18
CA SER A 118 8.50 11.40 -8.57
C SER A 118 9.32 10.60 -9.58
N LYS A 119 10.62 10.37 -9.29
CA LYS A 119 11.49 9.50 -10.10
C LYS A 119 11.05 8.04 -10.02
N THR A 120 10.75 7.55 -8.82
CA THR A 120 10.27 6.18 -8.61
C THR A 120 8.97 5.92 -9.38
N ILE A 121 8.03 6.87 -9.39
CA ILE A 121 6.77 6.74 -10.16
C ILE A 121 7.03 6.72 -11.67
N LYS A 122 8.02 7.47 -12.19
CA LYS A 122 8.40 7.40 -13.61
C LYS A 122 8.93 6.02 -13.97
N ILE A 123 9.79 5.45 -13.13
CA ILE A 123 10.31 4.08 -13.32
C ILE A 123 9.14 3.08 -13.28
N LEU A 124 8.25 3.18 -12.30
CA LEU A 124 7.08 2.31 -12.20
C LEU A 124 6.22 2.37 -13.47
N LYS A 125 5.92 3.56 -13.97
CA LYS A 125 5.17 3.73 -15.23
C LYS A 125 5.89 3.09 -16.41
N HIS A 126 7.20 3.27 -16.50
CA HIS A 126 8.02 2.69 -17.57
C HIS A 126 7.99 1.15 -17.51
N LEU A 127 8.12 0.56 -16.33
CA LEU A 127 8.03 -0.89 -16.14
C LEU A 127 6.64 -1.45 -16.45
N LEU A 128 5.56 -0.73 -16.08
CA LEU A 128 4.20 -1.14 -16.43
C LEU A 128 3.92 -1.09 -17.93
N GLN A 129 4.56 -0.17 -18.66
CA GLN A 129 4.48 -0.09 -20.11
C GLN A 129 5.36 -1.13 -20.83
N ASN A 130 6.41 -1.59 -20.16
CA ASN A 130 7.40 -2.52 -20.68
C ASN A 130 7.62 -3.70 -19.71
N PRO A 131 6.59 -4.55 -19.48
CA PRO A 131 6.65 -5.58 -18.43
C PRO A 131 7.75 -6.62 -18.64
N GLN A 132 8.24 -6.80 -19.87
CA GLN A 132 9.38 -7.66 -20.21
C GLN A 132 10.68 -7.23 -19.49
N LEU A 133 10.81 -5.97 -19.07
CA LEU A 133 11.96 -5.49 -18.29
C LEU A 133 12.02 -6.09 -16.89
N LEU A 134 10.89 -6.60 -16.37
CA LEU A 134 10.85 -7.27 -15.07
C LEU A 134 11.48 -8.67 -15.08
N GLU A 135 11.74 -9.23 -16.26
CA GLU A 135 12.43 -10.51 -16.43
C GLU A 135 13.97 -10.37 -16.50
N GLN A 136 14.47 -9.12 -16.58
CA GLN A 136 15.90 -8.81 -16.58
C GLN A 136 16.50 -8.85 -15.18
N ASP A 137 17.82 -8.97 -15.10
CA ASP A 137 18.51 -8.93 -13.80
C ASP A 137 18.30 -7.56 -13.13
N ILE A 138 17.93 -7.59 -11.85
CA ILE A 138 17.67 -6.41 -11.01
C ILE A 138 18.88 -5.46 -10.92
N THR A 139 20.08 -5.95 -11.24
CA THR A 139 21.31 -5.16 -11.24
C THR A 139 21.48 -4.31 -12.49
N GLU A 140 20.70 -4.56 -13.54
CA GLU A 140 20.75 -3.75 -14.76
C GLU A 140 20.03 -2.41 -14.54
N ALA A 141 20.69 -1.33 -14.95
CA ALA A 141 20.11 0.00 -14.85
C ALA A 141 18.96 0.16 -15.86
N VAL A 142 17.78 0.49 -15.38
CA VAL A 142 16.65 0.85 -16.24
C VAL A 142 16.90 2.24 -16.82
N SER A 143 17.14 2.33 -18.13
CA SER A 143 17.22 3.60 -18.86
C SER A 143 15.79 4.13 -19.07
N LEU A 144 15.52 5.34 -18.59
CA LEU A 144 14.25 6.06 -18.74
C LEU A 144 14.23 6.88 -20.03
#